data_ff83f638ab91c363e67e6e68b90c5634
#
_entry.id   ff83f638ab91c363e67e6e68b90c5634
#
_cell.length_a   1.000
_cell.length_b   1.000
_cell.length_c   1.000
_cell.angle_alpha   90.00
_cell.angle_beta   90.00
_cell.angle_gamma   90.00
#
_symmetry.space_group_name_H-M   'P 1'
#
loop_
_entity.id
_entity.type
_entity.pdbx_description
1 polymer ?
#
loop_
_entity_poly.entity_id
_entity_poly.type
_entity_poly.pdbx_seq_one_letter_code
_entity_poly.pdbx_strand_id
1 'polypeptide(L)'
;MKQNIEGIKITPLKIISDNRGSVMHMLRSDSDVFQKFGEIYFSTIFKDSIKAWHLHKEATLNYACIFGKVKLVLFDDRTESTTYGLCQELYLSLDSYSLITIPPNIWNGFKGLND
;
A
#
# COMPACT_ATOMS: atom_id res chain seq x y z
N MET A 1 2.94 20.56 -4.11
CA MET A 1 2.75 19.23 -4.73
C MET A 1 3.56 18.19 -3.96
N LYS A 2 2.91 17.13 -3.52
CA LYS A 2 3.64 16.07 -2.81
C LYS A 2 4.44 15.25 -3.81
N GLN A 3 5.70 15.00 -3.47
CA GLN A 3 6.56 14.15 -4.27
C GLN A 3 6.40 12.70 -3.83
N ASN A 4 6.22 11.79 -4.78
CA ASN A 4 6.19 10.36 -4.50
C ASN A 4 7.61 9.81 -4.41
N ILE A 5 7.80 8.85 -3.52
CA ILE A 5 9.05 8.09 -3.44
C ILE A 5 9.25 7.34 -4.76
N GLU A 6 10.48 7.35 -5.26
CA GLU A 6 10.83 6.66 -6.49
C GLU A 6 10.50 5.17 -6.42
N GLY A 7 9.77 4.67 -7.39
CA GLY A 7 9.38 3.26 -7.49
C GLY A 7 8.06 2.91 -6.83
N ILE A 8 7.48 3.81 -6.03
CA ILE A 8 6.14 3.61 -5.48
C ILE A 8 5.12 3.81 -6.60
N LYS A 9 4.19 2.87 -6.72
CA LYS A 9 3.08 2.97 -7.67
C LYS A 9 1.77 2.96 -6.92
N ILE A 10 0.87 3.84 -7.31
CA ILE A 10 -0.47 3.95 -6.75
C ILE A 10 -1.44 3.66 -7.89
N THR A 11 -2.10 2.52 -7.82
CA THR A 11 -2.99 2.06 -8.89
C THR A 11 -4.44 2.13 -8.39
N PRO A 12 -5.29 2.97 -8.98
CA PRO A 12 -6.71 2.97 -8.65
C PRO A 12 -7.34 1.61 -8.91
N LEU A 13 -8.17 1.14 -8.00
CA LEU A 13 -8.80 -0.17 -8.09
C LEU A 13 -10.31 -0.01 -8.29
N LYS A 14 -10.90 -1.00 -8.95
CA LYS A 14 -12.33 -1.02 -9.23
C LYS A 14 -13.12 -1.56 -8.06
N ILE A 15 -14.23 -0.89 -7.76
CA ILE A 15 -15.28 -1.41 -6.89
C ILE A 15 -16.56 -1.47 -7.75
N ILE A 16 -17.09 -2.66 -7.92
CA ILE A 16 -18.32 -2.89 -8.69
C ILE A 16 -19.40 -3.26 -7.71
N SER A 17 -20.40 -2.39 -7.56
CA SER A 17 -21.45 -2.54 -6.56
C SER A 17 -22.81 -2.74 -7.20
N ASP A 18 -23.65 -3.54 -6.55
CA ASP A 18 -25.06 -3.67 -6.90
C ASP A 18 -25.87 -3.81 -5.60
N ASN A 19 -27.15 -4.16 -5.73
CA ASN A 19 -28.03 -4.25 -4.55
C ASN A 19 -27.75 -5.45 -3.65
N ARG A 20 -26.82 -6.33 -4.02
CA ARG A 20 -26.43 -7.49 -3.22
C ARG A 20 -25.10 -7.28 -2.51
N GLY A 21 -24.27 -6.34 -2.95
CA GLY A 21 -22.96 -6.07 -2.38
C GLY A 21 -21.98 -5.55 -3.42
N SER A 22 -20.71 -5.78 -3.17
CA SER A 22 -19.65 -5.23 -4.01
C SER A 22 -18.59 -6.28 -4.34
N VAL A 23 -18.00 -6.12 -5.51
CA VAL A 23 -16.75 -6.81 -5.89
C VAL A 23 -15.65 -5.76 -5.89
N MET A 24 -14.61 -6.01 -5.13
CA MET A 24 -13.46 -5.12 -5.03
C MET A 24 -12.26 -5.80 -5.65
N HIS A 25 -11.85 -5.33 -6.81
CA HIS A 25 -10.67 -5.88 -7.49
C HIS A 25 -9.40 -5.49 -6.73
N MET A 26 -8.41 -6.34 -6.72
CA MET A 26 -7.14 -6.02 -6.09
C MET A 26 -5.96 -6.24 -7.03
N LEU A 27 -5.68 -7.48 -7.41
CA LEU A 27 -4.50 -7.78 -8.22
C LEU A 27 -4.83 -8.90 -9.20
N ARG A 28 -4.54 -8.66 -10.45
CA ARG A 28 -4.72 -9.64 -11.53
C ARG A 28 -3.36 -9.98 -12.10
N SER A 29 -3.20 -11.18 -12.63
CA SER A 29 -1.96 -11.59 -13.26
C SER A 29 -1.62 -10.77 -14.51
N ASP A 30 -2.62 -10.10 -15.10
CA ASP A 30 -2.41 -9.20 -16.22
C ASP A 30 -2.29 -7.73 -15.84
N SER A 31 -2.18 -7.42 -14.54
CA SER A 31 -1.89 -6.07 -14.06
C SER A 31 -0.46 -5.67 -14.38
N ASP A 32 -0.24 -4.38 -14.66
CA ASP A 32 1.09 -3.85 -14.95
C ASP A 32 2.06 -4.06 -13.78
N VAL A 33 1.56 -4.10 -12.56
CA VAL A 33 2.39 -4.21 -11.36
C VAL A 33 2.57 -5.65 -10.87
N PHE A 34 1.90 -6.61 -11.51
CA PHE A 34 2.02 -8.01 -11.12
C PHE A 34 3.37 -8.57 -11.59
N GLN A 35 4.07 -9.23 -10.70
CA GLN A 35 5.33 -9.90 -11.03
C GLN A 35 5.18 -11.41 -10.97
N LYS A 36 4.91 -11.92 -9.78
CA LYS A 36 4.66 -13.35 -9.55
C LYS A 36 4.00 -13.50 -8.20
N PHE A 37 3.36 -14.62 -7.98
CA PHE A 37 2.81 -14.94 -6.68
C PHE A 37 3.94 -15.31 -5.72
N GLY A 38 3.93 -14.74 -4.54
CA GLY A 38 4.79 -15.15 -3.44
C GLY A 38 3.93 -15.56 -2.26
N GLU A 39 3.33 -14.57 -1.62
CA GLU A 39 2.50 -14.79 -0.43
C GLU A 39 1.38 -13.78 -0.40
N ILE A 40 0.21 -14.19 0.10
CA ILE A 40 -0.88 -13.26 0.36
C ILE A 40 -1.40 -13.52 1.77
N TYR A 41 -1.65 -12.45 2.53
CA TYR A 41 -2.26 -12.54 3.83
C TYR A 41 -3.00 -11.25 4.16
N PHE A 42 -3.87 -11.32 5.15
CA PHE A 42 -4.62 -10.17 5.63
C PHE A 42 -4.05 -9.76 6.99
N SER A 43 -3.88 -8.47 7.17
CA SER A 43 -3.43 -7.90 8.43
C SER A 43 -4.47 -6.92 8.93
N THR A 44 -4.81 -7.00 10.19
CA THR A 44 -5.72 -6.04 10.82
C THR A 44 -4.96 -5.17 11.80
N ILE A 45 -5.51 -4.00 12.11
CA ILE A 45 -4.90 -3.08 13.04
C ILE A 45 -5.99 -2.34 13.81
N PHE A 46 -5.82 -2.23 15.12
CA PHE A 46 -6.75 -1.47 15.95
C PHE A 46 -6.52 0.02 15.77
N LYS A 47 -7.57 0.80 16.00
CA LYS A 47 -7.49 2.25 15.98
C LYS A 47 -6.33 2.74 16.85
N ASP A 48 -5.57 3.68 16.32
CA ASP A 48 -4.41 4.32 16.96
C ASP A 48 -3.22 3.42 17.22
N SER A 49 -3.32 2.12 16.91
CA SER A 49 -2.18 1.21 16.97
C SER A 49 -1.27 1.43 15.75
N ILE A 50 0.01 1.15 15.96
CA ILE A 50 1.03 1.34 14.93
C ILE A 50 1.78 0.02 14.74
N LYS A 51 1.88 -0.41 13.48
CA LYS A 51 2.73 -1.54 13.09
C LYS A 51 3.82 -0.97 12.18
N ALA A 52 5.02 -0.82 12.71
CA ALA A 52 6.17 -0.25 12.01
C ALA A 52 7.43 -0.83 12.66
N TRP A 53 8.56 -0.74 12.10
CA TRP A 53 8.87 -0.45 10.70
C TRP A 53 9.29 -1.75 10.06
N HIS A 54 8.92 -1.96 8.80
CA HIS A 54 9.26 -3.17 8.06
C HIS A 54 10.09 -2.81 6.85
N LEU A 55 11.10 -3.63 6.56
CA LEU A 55 11.94 -3.48 5.39
C LEU A 55 12.06 -4.85 4.72
N HIS A 56 11.73 -4.91 3.45
CA HIS A 56 11.92 -6.13 2.65
C HIS A 56 13.02 -5.86 1.64
N LYS A 57 14.03 -6.70 1.64
CA LYS A 57 15.20 -6.49 0.79
C LYS A 57 15.00 -7.01 -0.63
N GLU A 58 14.10 -7.98 -0.80
CA GLU A 58 13.89 -8.62 -2.10
C GLU A 58 12.43 -8.57 -2.56
N ALA A 59 11.48 -8.53 -1.64
CA ALA A 59 10.07 -8.61 -1.97
C ALA A 59 9.52 -7.26 -2.41
N THR A 60 8.66 -7.29 -3.43
CA THR A 60 7.79 -6.18 -3.78
C THR A 60 6.46 -6.41 -3.08
N LEU A 61 5.95 -5.38 -2.42
CA LEU A 61 4.69 -5.45 -1.68
C LEU A 61 3.57 -4.80 -2.47
N ASN A 62 2.39 -5.37 -2.37
CA ASN A 62 1.17 -4.79 -2.91
C ASN A 62 0.13 -4.71 -1.80
N TYR A 63 -0.19 -3.50 -1.35
CA TYR A 63 -1.13 -3.23 -0.27
C TYR A 63 -2.43 -2.67 -0.78
N ALA A 64 -3.55 -3.14 -0.25
CA ALA A 64 -4.85 -2.53 -0.43
C ALA A 64 -5.60 -2.54 0.89
N CYS A 65 -6.25 -1.44 1.21
CA CYS A 65 -7.10 -1.35 2.40
C CYS A 65 -8.53 -1.66 1.99
N ILE A 66 -9.06 -2.79 2.44
CA ILE A 66 -10.38 -3.26 2.03
C ILE A 66 -11.46 -3.00 3.06
N PHE A 67 -11.09 -2.46 4.22
CA PHE A 67 -12.03 -2.14 5.30
C PHE A 67 -11.41 -1.08 6.20
N GLY A 68 -12.19 -0.08 6.57
CA GLY A 68 -11.70 0.96 7.45
C GLY A 68 -10.75 1.93 6.79
N LYS A 69 -9.88 2.52 7.61
CA LYS A 69 -8.91 3.53 7.14
C LYS A 69 -7.58 3.31 7.84
N VAL A 70 -6.51 3.42 7.07
CA VAL A 70 -5.15 3.37 7.62
C VAL A 70 -4.30 4.48 7.02
N LYS A 71 -3.31 4.90 7.79
CA LYS A 71 -2.25 5.76 7.29
C LYS A 71 -1.03 4.90 7.04
N LEU A 72 -0.59 4.81 5.79
CA LEU A 72 0.62 4.11 5.39
C LEU A 72 1.73 5.13 5.30
N VAL A 73 2.85 4.85 5.97
CA VAL A 73 4.02 5.74 5.97
C VAL A 73 5.17 5.00 5.32
N LEU A 74 5.81 5.65 4.37
CA LEU A 74 6.92 5.11 3.61
C LEU A 74 8.13 6.01 3.78
N PHE A 75 9.30 5.42 3.94
CA PHE A 75 10.54 6.17 4.05
C PHE A 75 11.60 5.58 3.12
N ASP A 76 12.18 6.44 2.31
CA ASP A 76 13.21 6.05 1.34
C ASP A 76 14.60 6.30 1.91
N ASP A 77 15.27 5.22 2.30
CA ASP A 77 16.63 5.27 2.85
C ASP A 77 17.65 4.69 1.85
N ARG A 78 17.27 4.61 0.57
CA ARG A 78 18.17 4.12 -0.48
C ARG A 78 19.08 5.26 -0.93
N THR A 79 20.38 5.12 -0.68
CA THR A 79 21.35 6.20 -0.92
C THR A 79 21.45 6.62 -2.38
N GLU A 80 21.11 5.73 -3.32
CA GLU A 80 21.18 6.01 -4.75
C GLU A 80 19.86 6.46 -5.36
N SER A 81 18.80 6.52 -4.56
CA SER A 81 17.48 6.92 -5.03
C SER A 81 17.41 8.42 -5.26
N THR A 82 16.63 8.83 -6.26
CA THR A 82 16.36 10.25 -6.50
C THR A 82 15.53 10.87 -5.38
N THR A 83 14.87 10.04 -4.56
CA THR A 83 14.06 10.51 -3.43
C THR A 83 14.64 10.10 -2.08
N TYR A 84 15.96 9.91 -2.01
CA TYR A 84 16.63 9.55 -0.76
C TYR A 84 16.26 10.52 0.36
N GLY A 85 15.88 9.96 1.50
CA GLY A 85 15.51 10.74 2.69
C GLY A 85 14.05 11.22 2.71
N LEU A 86 13.28 10.94 1.65
CA LEU A 86 11.88 11.37 1.59
C LEU A 86 10.99 10.46 2.43
N CYS A 87 10.11 11.07 3.21
CA CYS A 87 9.04 10.39 3.94
C CYS A 87 7.72 10.72 3.25
N GLN A 88 6.93 9.69 2.95
CA GLN A 88 5.65 9.85 2.26
C GLN A 88 4.53 9.21 3.09
N GLU A 89 3.43 9.95 3.23
CA GLU A 89 2.24 9.46 3.92
C GLU A 89 1.11 9.26 2.92
N LEU A 90 0.43 8.11 3.00
CA LEU A 90 -0.71 7.78 2.17
C LEU A 90 -1.86 7.37 3.08
N TYR A 91 -3.05 7.91 2.82
CA TYR A 91 -4.25 7.56 3.56
C TYR A 91 -5.08 6.61 2.72
N LEU A 92 -5.25 5.38 3.20
CA LEU A 92 -5.90 4.32 2.45
C LEU A 92 -7.28 4.04 3.03
N SER A 93 -8.28 4.01 2.15
CA SER A 93 -9.66 3.69 2.51
C SER A 93 -10.42 3.29 1.25
N LEU A 94 -11.68 2.88 1.41
CA LEU A 94 -12.52 2.60 0.24
C LEU A 94 -12.93 3.85 -0.52
N ASP A 95 -12.81 5.03 0.08
CA ASP A 95 -13.14 6.30 -0.59
C ASP A 95 -12.17 6.59 -1.74
N SER A 96 -10.96 6.06 -1.65
CA SER A 96 -9.98 6.17 -2.73
C SER A 96 -9.24 4.83 -2.85
N TYR A 97 -10.02 3.80 -3.17
CA TYR A 97 -9.54 2.43 -3.20
C TYR A 97 -8.41 2.27 -4.20
N SER A 98 -7.23 1.93 -3.72
CA SER A 98 -6.01 1.88 -4.53
C SER A 98 -5.10 0.75 -4.08
N LEU A 99 -4.32 0.24 -5.02
CA LEU A 99 -3.23 -0.70 -4.75
C LEU A 99 -1.95 0.10 -4.65
N ILE A 100 -1.23 -0.06 -3.54
CA ILE A 100 0.06 0.58 -3.35
C ILE A 100 1.14 -0.46 -3.56
N THR A 101 1.94 -0.27 -4.59
CA THR A 101 3.06 -1.15 -4.91
C THR A 101 4.34 -0.54 -4.37
N ILE A 102 5.02 -1.28 -3.50
CA ILE A 102 6.21 -0.83 -2.79
C ILE A 102 7.38 -1.70 -3.23
N PRO A 103 8.40 -1.12 -3.88
CA PRO A 103 9.58 -1.88 -4.30
C PRO A 103 10.41 -2.29 -3.09
N PRO A 104 11.39 -3.20 -3.27
CA PRO A 104 12.29 -3.56 -2.19
C PRO A 104 13.04 -2.35 -1.62
N ASN A 105 13.47 -2.47 -0.37
CA ASN A 105 14.33 -1.51 0.33
C ASN A 105 13.66 -0.17 0.65
N ILE A 106 12.33 -0.17 0.76
CA ILE A 106 11.57 0.96 1.29
C ILE A 106 11.04 0.58 2.67
N TRP A 107 11.33 1.41 3.66
CA TRP A 107 10.76 1.25 5.00
C TRP A 107 9.27 1.58 4.95
N ASN A 108 8.46 0.75 5.59
CA ASN A 108 7.02 0.98 5.62
C ASN A 108 6.45 0.66 7.00
N GLY A 109 5.36 1.33 7.31
CA GLY A 109 4.60 1.09 8.52
C GLY A 109 3.21 1.67 8.35
N PHE A 110 2.28 1.25 9.18
CA PHE A 110 0.93 1.80 9.10
C PHE A 110 0.29 1.94 10.46
N LYS A 111 -0.65 2.87 10.51
CA LYS A 111 -1.43 3.20 11.71
C LYS A 111 -2.91 3.05 11.41
N GLY A 112 -3.64 2.43 12.33
CA GLY A 112 -5.09 2.35 12.24
C GLY A 112 -5.73 3.68 12.57
N LEU A 113 -6.68 4.11 11.73
CA LEU A 113 -7.35 5.40 11.90
C LEU A 113 -8.79 5.27 12.40
N ASN A 114 -9.39 4.08 12.29
CA ASN A 114 -10.71 3.82 12.83
C ASN A 114 -10.83 2.36 13.27
N ASP A 115 -11.90 2.07 13.98
CA ASP A 115 -12.18 0.71 14.45
C ASP A 115 -12.68 -0.19 13.33
#